data_2ab0adc865648714cdd2c9a086dfaa7a
#
_entry.id   2ab0adc865648714cdd2c9a086dfaa7a
#
_cell.length_a   1.000
_cell.length_b   1.000
_cell.length_c   1.000
_cell.angle_alpha   90.00
_cell.angle_beta   90.00
_cell.angle_gamma   90.00
#
_symmetry.space_group_name_H-M   'P 1'
#
loop_
_entity.id
_entity.type
_entity.pdbx_description
1 polymer ?
#
loop_
_entity_poly.entity_id
_entity_poly.type
_entity_poly.pdbx_seq_one_letter_code
_entity_poly.pdbx_strand_id
1 'polypeptide(L)'
;MSNWVRFNLAGNGRPVQPDRGRRWIWLAFSLAAYLALAIAASSAQAFAPFPVDQGPSEHRRISDAALACGRGQAPACWSRAALDRLEVSLKRPDITAITFKNAAHCDGGDLAPDGGPPRGLGPAALSDCRDWIRENLALARAAADGLVDAQGAPTPGARDCAWRALKPRTPLCEVDFHLGRALHAAQDFYSHTNWVDRLPPGATASLHNPPGLEGAGPIPWLAASNTDAPPPGLMSGCFVFFPESAFCHGRTRHSDLNKDHRQDPASTEFDPPRGAVEGNFDRAFNAAAGETDRIWRDLQSGLIADYGPVRGKAMACVLQGLPPSVCDRRA
;
A
#
# COMPACT_ATOMS: atom_id res chain seq x y z
N MET A 1 71.39 -23.94 -41.41
CA MET A 1 72.06 -24.09 -40.12
C MET A 1 71.23 -23.33 -39.11
N SER A 2 70.28 -23.94 -38.43
CA SER A 2 69.44 -23.32 -37.45
C SER A 2 69.11 -24.34 -36.38
N ASN A 3 69.65 -24.10 -35.18
CA ASN A 3 69.49 -24.91 -33.98
C ASN A 3 68.12 -24.65 -33.32
N TRP A 4 67.29 -25.68 -33.13
CA TRP A 4 66.11 -25.64 -32.28
C TRP A 4 66.46 -26.10 -30.87
N VAL A 5 66.32 -25.21 -29.91
CA VAL A 5 66.40 -25.54 -28.49
C VAL A 5 64.98 -25.91 -28.00
N ARG A 6 64.78 -27.14 -27.59
CA ARG A 6 63.55 -27.59 -26.90
C ARG A 6 63.71 -27.29 -25.41
N PHE A 7 62.83 -26.46 -24.86
CA PHE A 7 62.62 -26.38 -23.44
C PHE A 7 61.51 -27.34 -23.00
N ASN A 8 61.88 -28.34 -22.21
CA ASN A 8 60.92 -29.18 -21.46
C ASN A 8 60.57 -28.46 -20.15
N LEU A 9 59.34 -28.02 -19.98
CA LEU A 9 58.79 -27.58 -18.71
C LEU A 9 57.78 -28.63 -18.24
N ALA A 10 58.25 -29.60 -17.46
CA ALA A 10 57.41 -30.46 -16.66
C ALA A 10 57.04 -29.71 -15.36
N GLY A 11 55.92 -28.99 -15.36
CA GLY A 11 55.36 -28.39 -14.17
C GLY A 11 54.34 -29.34 -13.55
N ASN A 12 54.69 -29.98 -12.43
CA ASN A 12 53.80 -30.74 -11.59
C ASN A 12 52.86 -29.77 -10.86
N GLY A 13 51.77 -29.33 -11.51
CA GLY A 13 50.71 -28.62 -10.90
C GLY A 13 49.78 -29.54 -10.10
N ARG A 14 49.92 -29.59 -8.80
CA ARG A 14 48.88 -30.22 -7.94
C ARG A 14 47.58 -29.36 -8.06
N PRO A 15 46.40 -29.97 -8.26
CA PRO A 15 45.16 -29.26 -8.27
C PRO A 15 44.93 -28.65 -6.87
N VAL A 16 44.82 -27.34 -6.81
CA VAL A 16 44.42 -26.59 -5.59
C VAL A 16 42.97 -26.95 -5.32
N GLN A 17 42.73 -27.78 -4.32
CA GLN A 17 41.35 -28.03 -3.85
C GLN A 17 40.76 -26.73 -3.33
N PRO A 18 39.56 -26.34 -3.78
CA PRO A 18 38.92 -25.16 -3.23
C PRO A 18 38.56 -25.39 -1.76
N ASP A 19 39.06 -24.50 -0.91
CA ASP A 19 38.87 -24.50 0.53
C ASP A 19 37.37 -24.47 0.86
N ARG A 20 36.83 -25.64 1.26
CA ARG A 20 35.42 -25.81 1.64
C ARG A 20 35.05 -24.91 2.82
N GLY A 21 36.00 -24.60 3.71
CA GLY A 21 35.75 -23.72 4.88
C GLY A 21 35.40 -22.29 4.49
N ARG A 22 36.03 -21.73 3.47
CA ARG A 22 35.75 -20.37 2.98
C ARG A 22 34.35 -20.24 2.37
N ARG A 23 33.82 -21.25 1.71
CA ARG A 23 32.47 -21.24 1.13
C ARG A 23 31.39 -21.17 2.21
N TRP A 24 31.56 -21.87 3.31
CA TRP A 24 30.62 -21.84 4.44
C TRP A 24 30.62 -20.51 5.16
N ILE A 25 31.76 -19.85 5.29
CA ILE A 25 31.87 -18.51 5.89
C ILE A 25 31.11 -17.49 5.03
N TRP A 26 31.27 -17.49 3.72
CA TRP A 26 30.53 -16.58 2.83
C TRP A 26 29.03 -16.85 2.81
N LEU A 27 28.60 -18.10 2.85
CA LEU A 27 27.19 -18.47 2.94
C LEU A 27 26.60 -18.01 4.29
N ALA A 28 27.32 -18.17 5.38
CA ALA A 28 26.86 -17.73 6.70
C ALA A 28 26.77 -16.18 6.78
N PHE A 29 27.74 -15.45 6.21
CA PHE A 29 27.69 -13.99 6.12
C PHE A 29 26.55 -13.52 5.23
N SER A 30 26.30 -14.17 4.09
CA SER A 30 25.19 -13.84 3.21
C SER A 30 23.83 -14.11 3.86
N LEU A 31 23.70 -15.22 4.60
CA LEU A 31 22.47 -15.55 5.33
C LEU A 31 22.23 -14.59 6.51
N ALA A 32 23.26 -14.23 7.25
CA ALA A 32 23.20 -13.25 8.35
C ALA A 32 22.87 -11.84 7.83
N ALA A 33 23.44 -11.43 6.72
CA ALA A 33 23.12 -10.17 6.05
C ALA A 33 21.67 -10.16 5.52
N TYR A 34 21.20 -11.29 4.96
CA TYR A 34 19.82 -11.43 4.50
C TYR A 34 18.81 -11.42 5.67
N LEU A 35 19.15 -12.07 6.79
CA LEU A 35 18.34 -12.05 8.01
C LEU A 35 18.32 -10.66 8.66
N ALA A 36 19.45 -9.96 8.69
CA ALA A 36 19.56 -8.60 9.20
C ALA A 36 18.78 -7.61 8.31
N LEU A 37 18.82 -7.76 6.97
CA LEU A 37 17.99 -7.00 6.04
C LEU A 37 16.48 -7.31 6.24
N ALA A 38 16.11 -8.57 6.45
CA ALA A 38 14.72 -8.95 6.67
C ALA A 38 14.16 -8.41 8.01
N ILE A 39 14.99 -8.34 9.06
CA ILE A 39 14.59 -7.78 10.37
C ILE A 39 14.53 -6.25 10.31
N ALA A 40 15.40 -5.60 9.55
CA ALA A 40 15.37 -4.14 9.36
C ALA A 40 14.24 -3.68 8.44
N ALA A 41 13.71 -4.55 7.58
CA ALA A 41 12.56 -4.26 6.71
C ALA A 41 11.23 -4.14 7.47
N SER A 42 11.19 -4.50 8.75
CA SER A 42 9.96 -4.47 9.55
C SER A 42 9.55 -3.07 10.02
N SER A 43 10.38 -2.04 9.86
CA SER A 43 10.12 -0.68 10.36
C SER A 43 9.62 0.34 9.33
N ALA A 44 9.43 -0.06 8.06
CA ALA A 44 9.03 0.85 7.00
C ALA A 44 7.80 0.34 6.21
N GLN A 45 6.83 -0.23 6.89
CA GLN A 45 5.62 -0.78 6.26
C GLN A 45 4.41 0.08 6.62
N ALA A 46 3.78 0.59 5.57
CA ALA A 46 2.54 1.33 5.62
C ALA A 46 1.44 0.54 6.32
N PHE A 47 0.68 1.17 7.19
CA PHE A 47 -0.35 0.57 8.05
C PHE A 47 -0.13 -0.93 8.27
N ALA A 48 0.88 -1.29 9.08
CA ALA A 48 1.45 -2.61 9.32
C ALA A 48 0.72 -3.78 8.62
N PRO A 49 1.27 -4.40 7.55
CA PRO A 49 0.62 -5.50 6.82
C PRO A 49 0.56 -6.76 7.67
N PHE A 50 1.36 -6.81 8.73
CA PHE A 50 1.36 -7.88 9.73
C PHE A 50 0.84 -7.34 11.05
N PRO A 51 0.06 -8.13 11.80
CA PRO A 51 -0.44 -7.73 13.11
C PRO A 51 0.73 -7.47 14.06
N VAL A 52 0.79 -6.29 14.66
CA VAL A 52 1.78 -5.96 15.69
C VAL A 52 1.52 -6.80 16.96
N ASP A 53 0.24 -7.18 17.19
CA ASP A 53 -0.23 -7.91 18.38
C ASP A 53 -1.12 -9.11 18.05
N GLN A 54 -0.79 -9.96 17.08
CA GLN A 54 -1.61 -11.10 16.65
C GLN A 54 -3.05 -10.72 16.18
N GLY A 55 -3.32 -9.43 16.00
CA GLY A 55 -4.58 -8.88 15.51
C GLY A 55 -4.61 -8.73 13.97
N PRO A 56 -5.68 -8.18 13.40
CA PRO A 56 -5.73 -7.81 12.00
C PRO A 56 -4.77 -6.66 11.68
N SER A 57 -4.28 -6.59 10.43
CA SER A 57 -3.47 -5.44 9.96
C SER A 57 -4.25 -4.12 10.07
N GLU A 58 -3.55 -2.97 10.11
CA GLU A 58 -4.24 -1.68 10.16
C GLU A 58 -5.08 -1.45 8.90
N HIS A 59 -4.63 -1.85 7.72
CA HIS A 59 -5.45 -1.83 6.50
C HIS A 59 -6.76 -2.60 6.65
N ARG A 60 -6.72 -3.76 7.32
CA ARG A 60 -7.91 -4.52 7.62
C ARG A 60 -8.82 -3.81 8.61
N ARG A 61 -8.28 -3.23 9.67
CA ARG A 61 -9.05 -2.48 10.68
C ARG A 61 -9.75 -1.26 10.07
N ILE A 62 -9.06 -0.53 9.19
CA ILE A 62 -9.62 0.59 8.41
C ILE A 62 -10.77 0.09 7.54
N SER A 63 -10.56 -1.00 6.80
CA SER A 63 -11.57 -1.58 5.91
C SER A 63 -12.77 -2.14 6.69
N ASP A 64 -12.56 -2.75 7.85
CA ASP A 64 -13.63 -3.19 8.76
C ASP A 64 -14.44 -1.98 9.26
N ALA A 65 -13.78 -0.89 9.66
CA ALA A 65 -14.44 0.32 10.13
C ALA A 65 -15.30 0.99 9.03
N ALA A 66 -14.84 0.94 7.78
CA ALA A 66 -15.51 1.57 6.65
C ALA A 66 -16.62 0.70 6.05
N LEU A 67 -16.42 -0.61 5.95
CA LEU A 67 -17.21 -1.49 5.09
C LEU A 67 -17.97 -2.60 5.83
N ALA A 68 -17.56 -2.99 7.06
CA ALA A 68 -18.16 -4.13 7.75
C ALA A 68 -19.64 -3.93 8.08
N CYS A 69 -20.40 -5.02 8.01
CA CYS A 69 -21.77 -5.04 8.48
C CYS A 69 -21.84 -4.86 9.99
N GLY A 70 -22.23 -3.67 10.45
CA GLY A 70 -22.54 -3.39 11.86
C GLY A 70 -23.96 -3.81 12.24
N ARG A 71 -24.24 -3.89 13.54
CA ARG A 71 -25.60 -4.13 14.03
C ARG A 71 -26.49 -2.95 13.63
N GLY A 72 -27.49 -3.20 12.78
CA GLY A 72 -28.45 -2.19 12.31
C GLY A 72 -28.05 -1.48 11.01
N GLN A 73 -26.91 -1.74 10.44
CA GLN A 73 -26.51 -1.27 9.12
C GLN A 73 -26.78 -2.36 8.08
N ALA A 74 -27.94 -2.37 7.48
CA ALA A 74 -28.23 -3.10 6.25
C ALA A 74 -28.62 -2.05 5.20
N PRO A 75 -28.37 -2.24 3.97
CA PRO A 75 -27.86 -3.32 3.14
C PRO A 75 -26.61 -3.01 2.29
N ALA A 76 -25.77 -2.05 2.64
CA ALA A 76 -24.63 -1.60 1.82
C ALA A 76 -23.27 -2.12 2.30
N CYS A 77 -23.24 -2.96 3.34
CA CYS A 77 -22.03 -3.42 4.01
C CYS A 77 -21.44 -4.70 3.41
N TRP A 78 -20.20 -5.00 3.76
CA TRP A 78 -19.46 -6.19 3.34
C TRP A 78 -19.57 -7.30 4.40
N SER A 79 -19.74 -8.54 3.95
CA SER A 79 -19.66 -9.70 4.83
C SER A 79 -18.23 -9.90 5.35
N ARG A 80 -18.10 -10.58 6.49
CA ARG A 80 -16.80 -10.92 7.06
C ARG A 80 -15.92 -11.67 6.05
N ALA A 81 -16.48 -12.68 5.38
CA ALA A 81 -15.77 -13.47 4.38
C ALA A 81 -15.27 -12.62 3.19
N ALA A 82 -16.05 -11.61 2.76
CA ALA A 82 -15.63 -10.70 1.71
C ALA A 82 -14.46 -9.81 2.17
N LEU A 83 -14.48 -9.33 3.40
CA LEU A 83 -13.41 -8.55 3.98
C LEU A 83 -12.14 -9.40 4.21
N ASP A 84 -12.26 -10.66 4.62
CA ASP A 84 -11.14 -11.60 4.75
C ASP A 84 -10.47 -11.87 3.38
N ARG A 85 -11.27 -11.96 2.33
CA ARG A 85 -10.79 -12.10 0.96
C ARG A 85 -10.08 -10.82 0.47
N LEU A 86 -10.66 -9.65 0.71
CA LEU A 86 -10.08 -8.36 0.33
C LEU A 86 -8.73 -8.11 1.04
N GLU A 87 -8.59 -8.53 2.31
CA GLU A 87 -7.34 -8.38 3.07
C GLU A 87 -6.13 -9.02 2.38
N VAL A 88 -6.34 -10.15 1.69
CA VAL A 88 -5.27 -10.80 0.92
C VAL A 88 -4.70 -9.85 -0.14
N SER A 89 -5.55 -9.03 -0.75
CA SER A 89 -5.16 -8.06 -1.78
C SER A 89 -4.60 -6.77 -1.20
N LEU A 90 -5.13 -6.32 -0.06
CA LEU A 90 -4.64 -5.15 0.66
C LEU A 90 -3.17 -5.30 1.10
N LYS A 91 -2.76 -6.49 1.53
CA LYS A 91 -1.37 -6.75 1.97
C LYS A 91 -0.35 -6.88 0.84
N ARG A 92 -0.80 -7.07 -0.41
CA ARG A 92 0.11 -7.39 -1.53
C ARG A 92 1.10 -6.29 -1.89
N PRO A 93 0.75 -5.00 -1.88
CA PRO A 93 1.74 -3.96 -2.15
C PRO A 93 2.96 -4.06 -1.24
N ASP A 94 2.79 -4.34 0.05
CA ASP A 94 3.88 -4.43 1.02
C ASP A 94 4.77 -5.66 0.90
N ILE A 95 4.24 -6.77 0.39
CA ILE A 95 4.91 -8.07 0.37
C ILE A 95 5.34 -8.53 -1.02
N THR A 96 5.27 -7.67 -2.02
CA THR A 96 5.66 -7.97 -3.41
C THR A 96 6.62 -6.91 -3.95
N ALA A 97 7.08 -7.05 -5.19
CA ALA A 97 7.94 -6.05 -5.84
C ALA A 97 7.30 -4.65 -5.94
N ILE A 98 6.00 -4.52 -5.69
CA ILE A 98 5.29 -3.23 -5.66
C ILE A 98 5.67 -2.40 -4.43
N THR A 99 6.20 -3.00 -3.36
CA THR A 99 6.78 -2.33 -2.19
C THR A 99 7.74 -1.20 -2.57
N PHE A 100 8.39 -1.29 -3.73
CA PHE A 100 9.32 -0.26 -4.23
C PHE A 100 8.66 0.76 -5.15
N LYS A 101 7.34 0.74 -5.32
CA LYS A 101 6.62 1.66 -6.19
C LYS A 101 5.97 2.77 -5.36
N ASN A 102 6.58 3.95 -5.33
CA ASN A 102 6.10 5.11 -4.56
C ASN A 102 4.60 5.40 -4.78
N ALA A 103 4.11 5.30 -6.01
CA ALA A 103 2.70 5.52 -6.32
C ALA A 103 1.75 4.54 -5.62
N ALA A 104 2.21 3.33 -5.28
CA ALA A 104 1.40 2.33 -4.58
C ALA A 104 1.28 2.60 -3.07
N HIS A 105 2.15 3.47 -2.53
CA HIS A 105 2.25 3.84 -1.12
C HIS A 105 2.11 5.35 -0.90
N CYS A 106 1.86 6.13 -1.96
CA CYS A 106 1.78 7.60 -1.92
C CYS A 106 3.04 8.30 -1.40
N ASP A 107 4.21 7.70 -1.57
CA ASP A 107 5.50 8.22 -1.13
C ASP A 107 6.20 9.10 -2.19
N GLY A 108 7.26 9.80 -1.77
CA GLY A 108 8.13 10.57 -2.66
C GLY A 108 7.65 11.99 -2.99
N GLY A 109 6.55 12.43 -2.37
CA GLY A 109 5.97 13.77 -2.56
C GLY A 109 6.57 14.85 -1.67
N ASP A 110 7.83 14.72 -1.24
CA ASP A 110 8.50 15.65 -0.37
C ASP A 110 8.81 16.98 -1.06
N LEU A 111 8.59 18.07 -0.32
CA LEU A 111 8.94 19.43 -0.72
C LEU A 111 10.25 19.86 -0.07
N ALA A 112 10.97 20.78 -0.72
CA ALA A 112 12.11 21.39 -0.08
C ALA A 112 11.66 22.27 1.09
N PRO A 113 12.34 22.21 2.26
CA PRO A 113 11.91 22.92 3.48
C PRO A 113 11.91 24.46 3.34
N ASP A 114 12.70 24.96 2.42
CA ASP A 114 12.90 26.38 2.13
C ASP A 114 11.95 26.91 1.04
N GLY A 115 10.95 26.11 0.62
CA GLY A 115 10.06 26.45 -0.48
C GLY A 115 10.72 26.42 -1.85
N GLY A 116 11.96 25.90 -1.94
CA GLY A 116 12.67 25.66 -3.21
C GLY A 116 12.01 24.53 -4.01
N PRO A 117 12.53 24.24 -5.19
CA PRO A 117 12.02 23.13 -5.99
C PRO A 117 12.12 21.82 -5.21
N PRO A 118 11.13 20.90 -5.36
CA PRO A 118 11.15 19.61 -4.69
C PRO A 118 12.44 18.87 -5.01
N ARG A 119 13.07 18.32 -3.98
CA ARG A 119 14.30 17.51 -4.14
C ARG A 119 14.00 16.08 -4.55
N GLY A 120 12.71 15.71 -4.57
CA GLY A 120 12.17 14.46 -5.07
C GLY A 120 11.24 14.69 -6.25
N LEU A 121 10.26 13.78 -6.42
CA LEU A 121 9.22 13.91 -7.44
C LEU A 121 8.16 14.97 -7.06
N GLY A 122 8.12 15.38 -5.78
CA GLY A 122 7.24 16.42 -5.27
C GLY A 122 5.76 16.20 -5.63
N PRO A 123 5.07 17.24 -6.11
CA PRO A 123 3.65 17.14 -6.48
C PRO A 123 3.35 16.07 -7.55
N ALA A 124 4.33 15.73 -8.40
CA ALA A 124 4.16 14.67 -9.40
C ALA A 124 3.99 13.30 -8.74
N ALA A 125 4.75 12.97 -7.68
CA ALA A 125 4.60 11.70 -6.97
C ALA A 125 3.22 11.55 -6.33
N LEU A 126 2.66 12.64 -5.79
CA LEU A 126 1.30 12.65 -5.26
C LEU A 126 0.26 12.44 -6.38
N SER A 127 0.47 13.06 -7.54
CA SER A 127 -0.38 12.85 -8.72
C SER A 127 -0.28 11.41 -9.22
N ASP A 128 0.91 10.82 -9.26
CA ASP A 128 1.13 9.41 -9.62
C ASP A 128 0.40 8.46 -8.65
N CYS A 129 0.38 8.78 -7.35
CA CYS A 129 -0.41 8.02 -6.37
C CYS A 129 -1.91 8.10 -6.67
N ARG A 130 -2.44 9.29 -6.90
CA ARG A 130 -3.85 9.46 -7.28
C ARG A 130 -4.18 8.70 -8.57
N ASP A 131 -3.33 8.77 -9.56
CA ASP A 131 -3.53 8.10 -10.85
C ASP A 131 -3.43 6.57 -10.69
N TRP A 132 -2.55 6.07 -9.81
CA TRP A 132 -2.50 4.67 -9.43
C TRP A 132 -3.82 4.17 -8.81
N ILE A 133 -4.41 4.95 -7.91
CA ILE A 133 -5.73 4.63 -7.32
C ILE A 133 -6.79 4.54 -8.40
N ARG A 134 -6.85 5.53 -9.30
CA ARG A 134 -7.84 5.60 -10.40
C ARG A 134 -7.70 4.48 -11.40
N GLU A 135 -6.48 4.18 -11.82
CA GLU A 135 -6.19 3.08 -12.73
C GLU A 135 -6.65 1.74 -12.15
N ASN A 136 -6.31 1.48 -10.88
CA ASN A 136 -6.73 0.24 -10.25
C ASN A 136 -8.26 0.18 -10.04
N LEU A 137 -8.95 1.28 -9.77
CA LEU A 137 -10.42 1.30 -9.74
C LEU A 137 -11.03 1.03 -11.10
N ALA A 138 -10.46 1.57 -12.18
CA ALA A 138 -10.92 1.28 -13.54
C ALA A 138 -10.72 -0.20 -13.91
N LEU A 139 -9.57 -0.78 -13.55
CA LEU A 139 -9.29 -2.20 -13.73
C LEU A 139 -10.22 -3.10 -12.89
N ALA A 140 -10.53 -2.70 -11.65
CA ALA A 140 -11.50 -3.41 -10.83
C ALA A 140 -12.91 -3.42 -11.46
N ARG A 141 -13.35 -2.29 -12.02
CA ARG A 141 -14.63 -2.21 -12.75
C ARG A 141 -14.65 -3.11 -13.99
N ALA A 142 -13.58 -3.07 -14.78
CA ALA A 142 -13.47 -3.93 -15.96
C ALA A 142 -13.49 -5.41 -15.62
N ALA A 143 -12.78 -5.83 -14.56
CA ALA A 143 -12.75 -7.20 -14.08
C ALA A 143 -14.13 -7.69 -13.57
N ALA A 144 -14.98 -6.78 -13.09
CA ALA A 144 -16.31 -7.11 -12.58
C ALA A 144 -17.28 -7.62 -13.66
N ASP A 145 -17.00 -7.40 -14.95
CA ASP A 145 -17.85 -7.89 -16.06
C ASP A 145 -18.10 -9.40 -16.00
N GLY A 146 -17.10 -10.16 -15.56
CA GLY A 146 -17.20 -11.61 -15.41
C GLY A 146 -18.00 -12.11 -14.20
N LEU A 147 -18.50 -11.24 -13.32
CA LEU A 147 -19.20 -11.64 -12.09
C LEU A 147 -20.65 -12.02 -12.31
N VAL A 148 -21.31 -11.42 -13.30
CA VAL A 148 -22.75 -11.64 -13.58
C VAL A 148 -22.99 -11.72 -15.07
N ASP A 149 -24.03 -12.44 -15.46
CA ASP A 149 -24.51 -12.50 -16.84
C ASP A 149 -25.24 -11.21 -17.27
N ALA A 150 -25.77 -11.20 -18.48
CA ALA A 150 -26.49 -10.05 -19.05
C ALA A 150 -27.78 -9.71 -18.26
N GLN A 151 -28.36 -10.66 -17.56
CA GLN A 151 -29.56 -10.52 -16.73
C GLN A 151 -29.25 -10.16 -15.27
N GLY A 152 -27.97 -10.10 -14.90
CA GLY A 152 -27.49 -9.81 -13.55
C GLY A 152 -27.45 -11.04 -12.62
N ALA A 153 -27.66 -12.24 -13.14
CA ALA A 153 -27.47 -13.46 -12.35
C ALA A 153 -25.99 -13.77 -12.20
N PRO A 154 -25.51 -14.20 -11.00
CA PRO A 154 -24.13 -14.58 -10.82
C PRO A 154 -23.69 -15.68 -11.77
N THR A 155 -22.58 -15.49 -12.46
CA THR A 155 -22.01 -16.51 -13.36
C THR A 155 -21.50 -17.72 -12.55
N PRO A 156 -21.38 -18.91 -13.15
CA PRO A 156 -20.77 -20.06 -12.49
C PRO A 156 -19.38 -19.70 -11.95
N GLY A 157 -19.14 -19.95 -10.66
CA GLY A 157 -17.88 -19.59 -10.00
C GLY A 157 -17.68 -18.09 -9.69
N ALA A 158 -18.66 -17.22 -9.92
CA ALA A 158 -18.59 -15.79 -9.63
C ALA A 158 -18.22 -15.46 -8.17
N ARG A 159 -18.47 -16.39 -7.25
CA ARG A 159 -18.14 -16.26 -5.82
C ARG A 159 -16.83 -16.94 -5.42
N ASP A 160 -16.17 -17.58 -6.38
CA ASP A 160 -14.91 -18.27 -6.15
C ASP A 160 -13.74 -17.31 -6.31
N CYS A 161 -12.82 -17.35 -5.39
CA CYS A 161 -11.58 -16.59 -5.46
C CYS A 161 -10.41 -17.56 -5.46
N ALA A 162 -9.76 -17.70 -6.60
CA ALA A 162 -8.60 -18.56 -6.78
C ALA A 162 -7.36 -17.77 -7.20
N TRP A 163 -6.22 -18.12 -6.59
CA TRP A 163 -4.92 -17.53 -6.89
C TRP A 163 -3.98 -18.60 -7.42
N ARG A 164 -3.12 -18.24 -8.37
CA ARG A 164 -1.97 -19.06 -8.78
C ARG A 164 -0.71 -18.23 -8.57
N ALA A 165 0.11 -18.64 -7.61
CA ALA A 165 1.19 -17.82 -7.09
C ALA A 165 0.64 -16.44 -6.66
N LEU A 166 1.13 -15.35 -7.24
CA LEU A 166 0.72 -13.99 -6.90
C LEU A 166 -0.34 -13.41 -7.87
N LYS A 167 -0.89 -14.21 -8.80
CA LYS A 167 -1.84 -13.74 -9.81
C LYS A 167 -3.26 -14.25 -9.53
N PRO A 168 -4.31 -13.40 -9.65
CA PRO A 168 -5.68 -13.83 -9.60
C PRO A 168 -6.03 -14.75 -10.78
N ARG A 169 -7.01 -15.63 -10.60
CA ARG A 169 -7.44 -16.60 -11.62
C ARG A 169 -8.95 -16.60 -11.86
N THR A 170 -9.69 -15.88 -11.04
CA THR A 170 -11.15 -15.74 -11.16
C THR A 170 -11.50 -14.26 -11.20
N PRO A 171 -12.61 -13.86 -11.85
CA PRO A 171 -13.02 -12.46 -11.89
C PRO A 171 -13.13 -11.83 -10.52
N LEU A 172 -13.69 -12.53 -9.52
CA LEU A 172 -13.82 -12.01 -8.16
C LEU A 172 -12.45 -11.67 -7.53
N CYS A 173 -11.46 -12.58 -7.66
CA CYS A 173 -10.11 -12.31 -7.18
C CYS A 173 -9.44 -11.17 -7.93
N GLU A 174 -9.75 -10.98 -9.23
CA GLU A 174 -9.18 -9.92 -10.04
C GLU A 174 -9.74 -8.55 -9.63
N VAL A 175 -11.04 -8.47 -9.36
CA VAL A 175 -11.63 -7.27 -8.78
C VAL A 175 -11.01 -6.96 -7.43
N ASP A 176 -10.94 -7.94 -6.51
CA ASP A 176 -10.32 -7.74 -5.21
C ASP A 176 -8.86 -7.32 -5.30
N PHE A 177 -8.11 -7.88 -6.27
CA PHE A 177 -6.70 -7.55 -6.50
C PHE A 177 -6.50 -6.07 -6.85
N HIS A 178 -7.31 -5.55 -7.76
CA HIS A 178 -7.23 -4.16 -8.16
C HIS A 178 -7.84 -3.23 -7.10
N LEU A 179 -9.00 -3.58 -6.55
CA LEU A 179 -9.61 -2.81 -5.46
C LEU A 179 -8.68 -2.73 -4.24
N GLY A 180 -8.06 -3.86 -3.85
CA GLY A 180 -7.11 -3.89 -2.75
C GLY A 180 -5.91 -2.97 -2.97
N ARG A 181 -5.38 -2.88 -4.19
CA ARG A 181 -4.30 -1.96 -4.55
C ARG A 181 -4.71 -0.49 -4.48
N ALA A 182 -5.92 -0.18 -4.93
CA ALA A 182 -6.46 1.17 -4.85
C ALA A 182 -6.67 1.59 -3.39
N LEU A 183 -7.28 0.72 -2.59
CA LEU A 183 -7.54 0.96 -1.17
C LEU A 183 -6.25 1.05 -0.35
N HIS A 184 -5.27 0.19 -0.61
CA HIS A 184 -3.96 0.24 0.04
C HIS A 184 -3.32 1.62 -0.13
N ALA A 185 -3.13 2.07 -1.38
CA ALA A 185 -2.54 3.38 -1.66
C ALA A 185 -3.37 4.53 -1.06
N ALA A 186 -4.70 4.44 -1.09
CA ALA A 186 -5.58 5.45 -0.52
C ALA A 186 -5.51 5.50 1.01
N GLN A 187 -5.33 4.38 1.67
CA GLN A 187 -5.14 4.30 3.12
C GLN A 187 -3.76 4.81 3.52
N ASP A 188 -2.71 4.39 2.79
CA ASP A 188 -1.33 4.86 2.97
C ASP A 188 -1.19 6.37 2.80
N PHE A 189 -1.96 6.97 1.89
CA PHE A 189 -1.97 8.42 1.73
C PHE A 189 -2.15 9.14 3.08
N TYR A 190 -3.04 8.66 3.94
CA TYR A 190 -3.29 9.30 5.23
C TYR A 190 -2.22 8.99 6.27
N SER A 191 -1.56 7.84 6.15
CA SER A 191 -0.43 7.50 6.99
C SER A 191 0.84 8.28 6.61
N HIS A 192 1.11 8.43 5.33
CA HIS A 192 2.39 8.92 4.81
C HIS A 192 2.40 10.41 4.44
N THR A 193 1.24 11.09 4.45
CA THR A 193 1.18 12.51 4.15
C THR A 193 0.96 13.33 5.41
N ASN A 194 1.24 14.63 5.30
CA ASN A 194 0.97 15.61 6.34
C ASN A 194 -0.50 16.11 6.34
N TRP A 195 -1.41 15.51 5.59
CA TRP A 195 -2.77 15.99 5.42
C TRP A 195 -3.51 16.20 6.75
N VAL A 196 -3.54 15.19 7.60
CA VAL A 196 -4.27 15.20 8.88
C VAL A 196 -3.42 15.64 10.07
N ASP A 197 -2.13 15.89 9.86
CA ASP A 197 -1.15 16.02 10.92
C ASP A 197 -1.28 17.31 11.72
N ARG A 198 -0.95 17.20 12.98
CA ARG A 198 -0.56 18.28 13.87
C ARG A 198 0.89 18.14 14.27
N LEU A 199 1.55 19.27 14.46
CA LEU A 199 2.86 19.29 15.09
C LEU A 199 2.76 18.92 16.57
N PRO A 200 3.84 18.32 17.17
CA PRO A 200 3.95 18.24 18.61
C PRO A 200 3.78 19.60 19.26
N PRO A 201 3.10 19.71 20.42
CA PRO A 201 2.93 20.98 21.11
C PRO A 201 4.29 21.67 21.38
N GLY A 202 4.41 22.93 20.96
CA GLY A 202 5.64 23.73 21.12
C GLY A 202 6.78 23.38 20.15
N ALA A 203 6.61 22.40 19.27
CA ALA A 203 7.62 22.06 18.27
C ALA A 203 7.61 23.06 17.10
N THR A 204 8.81 23.32 16.57
CA THR A 204 8.99 24.12 15.35
C THR A 204 9.01 23.24 14.12
N ALA A 205 8.40 23.69 13.05
CA ALA A 205 8.48 22.99 11.76
C ALA A 205 9.94 22.94 11.26
N SER A 206 10.34 21.78 10.74
CA SER A 206 11.68 21.55 10.20
C SER A 206 11.61 20.49 9.09
N LEU A 207 12.76 20.17 8.48
CA LEU A 207 12.87 19.11 7.47
C LEU A 207 12.34 17.76 7.97
N HIS A 208 12.66 17.40 9.21
CA HIS A 208 12.25 16.13 9.84
C HIS A 208 11.03 16.26 10.75
N ASN A 209 10.43 17.43 10.77
CA ASN A 209 9.17 17.73 11.45
C ASN A 209 8.36 18.72 10.59
N PRO A 210 7.92 18.33 9.38
CA PRO A 210 7.25 19.22 8.45
C PRO A 210 5.90 19.71 9.01
N PRO A 211 5.40 20.87 8.56
CA PRO A 211 4.10 21.38 9.01
C PRO A 211 2.98 20.40 8.64
N GLY A 212 2.03 20.23 9.55
CA GLY A 212 0.78 19.54 9.27
C GLY A 212 -0.23 20.48 8.60
N LEU A 213 -1.17 19.89 7.85
CA LEU A 213 -2.26 20.64 7.23
C LEU A 213 -3.56 20.60 8.06
N GLU A 214 -3.62 19.77 9.10
CA GLU A 214 -4.76 19.62 10.01
C GLU A 214 -6.08 19.33 9.28
N GLY A 215 -6.02 18.69 8.11
CA GLY A 215 -7.19 18.37 7.30
C GLY A 215 -8.16 17.45 8.04
N ALA A 216 -9.45 17.71 7.84
CA ALA A 216 -10.51 16.90 8.43
C ALA A 216 -11.07 15.90 7.44
N GLY A 217 -10.95 14.59 7.78
CA GLY A 217 -11.53 13.51 6.99
C GLY A 217 -10.90 13.31 5.60
N PRO A 218 -11.62 12.65 4.67
CA PRO A 218 -11.15 12.40 3.32
C PRO A 218 -10.82 13.68 2.55
N ILE A 219 -9.67 13.68 1.88
CA ILE A 219 -9.27 14.83 1.06
C ILE A 219 -10.04 14.83 -0.27
N PRO A 220 -10.72 15.93 -0.64
CA PRO A 220 -11.46 16.00 -1.91
C PRO A 220 -10.56 15.79 -3.15
N TRP A 221 -9.29 16.10 -3.03
CA TRP A 221 -8.30 15.98 -4.12
C TRP A 221 -8.10 14.53 -4.61
N LEU A 222 -8.22 13.51 -3.75
CA LEU A 222 -8.14 12.10 -4.15
C LEU A 222 -9.39 11.61 -4.88
N ALA A 223 -10.50 12.36 -4.87
CA ALA A 223 -11.73 11.95 -5.53
C ALA A 223 -11.49 11.62 -7.02
N ALA A 224 -12.14 10.58 -7.51
CA ALA A 224 -11.96 10.09 -8.89
C ALA A 224 -12.24 11.18 -9.95
N SER A 225 -13.16 12.08 -9.67
CA SER A 225 -13.53 13.20 -10.56
C SER A 225 -12.63 14.44 -10.46
N ASN A 226 -11.75 14.53 -9.44
CA ASN A 226 -10.94 15.72 -9.22
C ASN A 226 -9.70 15.70 -10.12
N THR A 227 -9.48 16.77 -10.90
CA THR A 227 -8.33 16.96 -11.80
C THR A 227 -7.37 18.05 -11.33
N ASP A 228 -7.65 18.68 -10.19
CA ASP A 228 -6.84 19.78 -9.66
C ASP A 228 -5.42 19.33 -9.28
N ALA A 229 -4.52 20.29 -9.15
CA ALA A 229 -3.22 20.08 -8.54
C ALA A 229 -3.38 19.70 -7.04
N PRO A 230 -2.39 19.03 -6.45
CA PRO A 230 -2.38 18.79 -5.01
C PRO A 230 -2.53 20.10 -4.23
N PRO A 231 -3.23 20.12 -3.09
CA PRO A 231 -3.32 21.29 -2.25
C PRO A 231 -1.94 21.87 -1.89
N PRO A 232 -1.78 23.19 -1.81
CA PRO A 232 -0.52 23.80 -1.39
C PRO A 232 -0.06 23.25 -0.04
N GLY A 233 1.22 22.90 0.08
CA GLY A 233 1.82 22.36 1.29
C GLY A 233 1.54 20.87 1.55
N LEU A 234 0.70 20.22 0.74
CA LEU A 234 0.54 18.77 0.82
C LEU A 234 1.84 18.09 0.40
N MET A 235 2.32 17.17 1.23
CA MET A 235 3.55 16.44 1.00
C MET A 235 3.48 15.03 1.59
N SER A 236 4.30 14.13 1.05
CA SER A 236 4.63 12.84 1.62
C SER A 236 6.14 12.67 1.73
N GLY A 237 6.60 11.69 2.51
CA GLY A 237 8.03 11.48 2.73
C GLY A 237 8.75 10.77 1.58
N CYS A 238 10.05 11.00 1.48
CA CYS A 238 10.93 10.21 0.64
C CYS A 238 11.02 8.79 1.22
N PHE A 239 10.66 7.80 0.42
CA PHE A 239 10.83 6.39 0.75
C PHE A 239 11.89 5.75 -0.13
N VAL A 240 12.79 5.03 0.49
CA VAL A 240 13.69 4.06 -0.12
C VAL A 240 13.81 2.89 0.86
N PHE A 241 13.97 1.70 0.33
CA PHE A 241 13.86 0.49 1.12
C PHE A 241 14.80 0.43 2.35
N PHE A 242 15.98 1.10 2.32
CA PHE A 242 16.89 1.16 3.49
C PHE A 242 18.32 1.58 3.09
N PRO A 243 19.01 2.34 3.91
CA PRO A 243 18.51 3.18 4.99
C PRO A 243 18.04 4.54 4.45
N GLU A 244 16.85 4.98 4.84
CA GLU A 244 16.31 6.30 4.43
C GLU A 244 17.28 7.44 4.76
N SER A 245 17.95 7.38 5.93
CA SER A 245 18.91 8.39 6.36
C SER A 245 20.06 8.61 5.36
N ALA A 246 20.45 7.59 4.59
CA ALA A 246 21.50 7.69 3.59
C ALA A 246 20.97 8.17 2.24
N PHE A 247 19.83 7.66 1.79
CA PHE A 247 19.31 7.90 0.44
C PHE A 247 18.32 9.07 0.36
N CYS A 248 17.62 9.39 1.46
CA CYS A 248 16.75 10.56 1.58
C CYS A 248 17.45 11.77 2.22
N HIS A 249 18.80 11.84 2.14
CA HIS A 249 19.56 12.92 2.76
C HIS A 249 19.12 14.30 2.26
N GLY A 250 18.80 15.20 3.20
CA GLY A 250 18.29 16.54 2.89
C GLY A 250 16.87 16.57 2.33
N ARG A 251 16.09 15.52 2.59
CA ARG A 251 14.66 15.40 2.23
C ARG A 251 13.86 15.03 3.48
N THR A 252 12.58 15.39 3.53
CA THR A 252 11.65 14.81 4.50
C THR A 252 11.51 13.32 4.20
N ARG A 253 11.71 12.48 5.20
CA ARG A 253 11.65 11.01 5.05
C ARG A 253 10.24 10.50 5.27
N HIS A 254 9.95 9.33 4.72
CA HIS A 254 8.73 8.60 5.03
C HIS A 254 8.55 8.42 6.55
N SER A 255 9.63 8.00 7.25
CA SER A 255 9.64 7.85 8.71
C SER A 255 9.31 9.13 9.49
N ASP A 256 9.54 10.31 8.93
CA ASP A 256 9.21 11.59 9.57
C ASP A 256 7.70 11.88 9.59
N LEU A 257 6.92 11.26 8.70
CA LEU A 257 5.47 11.46 8.55
C LEU A 257 4.64 10.23 8.92
N ASN A 258 5.26 9.08 9.05
CA ASN A 258 4.62 7.79 9.21
C ASN A 258 3.69 7.72 10.44
N LYS A 259 2.48 7.19 10.22
CA LYS A 259 1.43 6.93 11.21
C LYS A 259 0.84 5.53 11.03
N ASP A 260 1.66 4.53 10.62
CA ASP A 260 1.21 3.18 10.28
C ASP A 260 0.61 2.43 11.46
N HIS A 261 0.96 2.82 12.66
CA HIS A 261 0.38 2.30 13.89
C HIS A 261 0.37 3.39 14.96
N ARG A 262 -0.42 3.17 15.99
CA ARG A 262 -0.39 4.04 17.16
C ARG A 262 0.93 3.88 17.88
N GLN A 263 1.78 4.89 17.81
CA GLN A 263 3.09 4.89 18.44
C GLN A 263 3.00 5.32 19.90
N ASP A 264 3.86 4.73 20.74
CA ASP A 264 4.05 5.18 22.10
C ASP A 264 4.80 6.53 22.08
N PRO A 265 4.31 7.58 22.76
CA PRO A 265 5.06 8.84 22.92
C PRO A 265 6.45 8.67 23.54
N ALA A 266 6.67 7.60 24.30
CA ALA A 266 7.98 7.26 24.86
C ALA A 266 8.89 6.51 23.88
N SER A 267 8.42 6.17 22.68
CA SER A 267 9.24 5.54 21.66
C SER A 267 10.35 6.50 21.22
N THR A 268 11.57 5.97 21.14
CA THR A 268 12.75 6.69 20.63
C THR A 268 13.05 6.35 19.17
N GLU A 269 12.18 5.61 18.50
CA GLU A 269 12.40 5.16 17.14
C GLU A 269 12.50 6.34 16.18
N PHE A 270 11.68 7.36 16.39
CA PHE A 270 11.71 8.62 15.63
C PHE A 270 11.48 9.80 16.58
N ASP A 271 12.12 10.94 16.36
CA ASP A 271 12.03 12.11 17.24
C ASP A 271 11.40 13.31 16.48
N PRO A 272 10.19 13.74 16.84
CA PRO A 272 9.14 12.98 17.53
C PRO A 272 8.39 12.06 16.56
N PRO A 273 8.02 10.84 16.95
CA PRO A 273 7.27 9.97 16.06
C PRO A 273 5.90 10.58 15.77
N ARG A 274 5.59 10.79 14.48
CA ARG A 274 4.39 11.50 14.06
C ARG A 274 3.09 10.82 14.52
N GLY A 275 3.07 9.49 14.51
CA GLY A 275 1.95 8.69 15.02
C GLY A 275 1.74 8.78 16.54
N ALA A 276 2.75 9.23 17.30
CA ALA A 276 2.64 9.46 18.73
C ALA A 276 2.07 10.84 19.10
N VAL A 277 2.05 11.80 18.17
CA VAL A 277 1.43 13.09 18.38
C VAL A 277 -0.05 12.90 18.61
N GLU A 278 -0.59 13.47 19.71
CA GLU A 278 -1.95 13.25 20.15
C GLU A 278 -2.97 13.42 19.01
N GLY A 279 -3.72 12.37 18.76
CA GLY A 279 -4.78 12.29 17.77
C GLY A 279 -4.34 12.17 16.30
N ASN A 280 -3.04 12.22 15.96
CA ASN A 280 -2.60 12.09 14.55
C ASN A 280 -2.94 10.73 13.97
N PHE A 281 -2.64 9.65 14.68
CA PHE A 281 -3.02 8.30 14.24
C PHE A 281 -4.54 8.18 14.06
N ASP A 282 -5.32 8.61 15.04
CA ASP A 282 -6.79 8.49 14.98
C ASP A 282 -7.38 9.33 13.84
N ARG A 283 -6.84 10.53 13.59
CA ARG A 283 -7.24 11.34 12.43
C ARG A 283 -6.91 10.66 11.10
N ALA A 284 -5.70 10.08 10.98
CA ALA A 284 -5.30 9.32 9.80
C ALA A 284 -6.20 8.09 9.58
N PHE A 285 -6.44 7.31 10.63
CA PHE A 285 -7.31 6.14 10.60
C PHE A 285 -8.74 6.50 10.16
N ASN A 286 -9.34 7.53 10.77
CA ASN A 286 -10.71 7.93 10.45
C ASN A 286 -10.82 8.52 9.04
N ALA A 287 -9.82 9.28 8.58
CA ALA A 287 -9.79 9.80 7.23
C ALA A 287 -9.62 8.68 6.20
N ALA A 288 -8.75 7.71 6.46
CA ALA A 288 -8.57 6.52 5.63
C ALA A 288 -9.83 5.65 5.56
N ALA A 289 -10.56 5.50 6.68
CA ALA A 289 -11.84 4.79 6.68
C ALA A 289 -12.90 5.52 5.85
N GLY A 290 -13.01 6.85 6.00
CA GLY A 290 -13.91 7.66 5.19
C GLY A 290 -13.56 7.61 3.69
N GLU A 291 -12.28 7.58 3.35
CA GLU A 291 -11.80 7.43 1.98
C GLU A 291 -12.13 6.05 1.41
N THR A 292 -11.93 4.99 2.19
CA THR A 292 -12.29 3.62 1.84
C THR A 292 -13.78 3.48 1.50
N ASP A 293 -14.65 4.09 2.30
CA ASP A 293 -16.10 4.14 2.03
C ASP A 293 -16.41 4.95 0.75
N ARG A 294 -15.74 6.08 0.53
CA ARG A 294 -15.89 6.88 -0.69
C ARG A 294 -15.48 6.08 -1.94
N ILE A 295 -14.31 5.42 -1.92
CA ILE A 295 -13.82 4.58 -3.01
C ILE A 295 -14.81 3.45 -3.32
N TRP A 296 -15.37 2.83 -2.29
CA TRP A 296 -16.40 1.80 -2.49
C TRP A 296 -17.64 2.35 -3.19
N ARG A 297 -18.13 3.53 -2.76
CA ARG A 297 -19.28 4.19 -3.43
C ARG A 297 -18.95 4.59 -4.87
N ASP A 298 -17.75 5.08 -5.13
CA ASP A 298 -17.29 5.42 -6.48
C ASP A 298 -17.23 4.17 -7.38
N LEU A 299 -16.75 3.03 -6.85
CA LEU A 299 -16.77 1.75 -7.55
C LEU A 299 -18.21 1.31 -7.87
N GLN A 300 -19.12 1.34 -6.88
CA GLN A 300 -20.53 0.99 -7.09
C GLN A 300 -21.19 1.88 -8.15
N SER A 301 -20.98 3.18 -8.07
CA SER A 301 -21.51 4.14 -9.03
C SER A 301 -20.95 3.89 -10.44
N GLY A 302 -19.65 3.60 -10.55
CA GLY A 302 -19.01 3.23 -11.80
C GLY A 302 -19.56 1.94 -12.40
N LEU A 303 -19.77 0.89 -11.59
CA LEU A 303 -20.39 -0.35 -12.05
C LEU A 303 -21.80 -0.12 -12.60
N ILE A 304 -22.59 0.75 -11.95
CA ILE A 304 -23.94 1.11 -12.43
C ILE A 304 -23.87 1.91 -13.72
N ALA A 305 -22.92 2.83 -13.85
CA ALA A 305 -22.74 3.64 -15.03
C ALA A 305 -22.28 2.81 -16.25
N ASP A 306 -21.33 1.89 -16.04
CA ASP A 306 -20.73 1.09 -17.10
C ASP A 306 -21.63 -0.08 -17.56
N TYR A 307 -22.37 -0.72 -16.63
CA TYR A 307 -23.11 -1.96 -16.89
C TYR A 307 -24.63 -1.87 -16.70
N GLY A 308 -25.12 -0.69 -16.36
CA GLY A 308 -26.53 -0.45 -16.06
C GLY A 308 -26.93 -0.86 -14.63
N PRO A 309 -28.09 -0.40 -14.14
CA PRO A 309 -28.47 -0.54 -12.73
C PRO A 309 -28.65 -1.99 -12.29
N VAL A 310 -29.15 -2.87 -13.14
CA VAL A 310 -29.39 -4.29 -12.78
C VAL A 310 -28.05 -5.01 -12.57
N ARG A 311 -27.20 -5.00 -13.60
CA ARG A 311 -25.91 -5.69 -13.54
C ARG A 311 -24.97 -5.05 -12.52
N GLY A 312 -24.85 -3.71 -12.51
CA GLY A 312 -23.95 -3.01 -11.60
C GLY A 312 -24.28 -3.25 -10.13
N LYS A 313 -25.55 -3.24 -9.74
CA LYS A 313 -25.97 -3.58 -8.38
C LYS A 313 -25.71 -5.05 -8.04
N ALA A 314 -25.94 -5.96 -8.99
CA ALA A 314 -25.67 -7.39 -8.79
C ALA A 314 -24.17 -7.67 -8.63
N MET A 315 -23.30 -7.04 -9.42
CA MET A 315 -21.83 -7.09 -9.27
C MET A 315 -21.39 -6.62 -7.88
N ALA A 316 -21.88 -5.44 -7.45
CA ALA A 316 -21.59 -4.91 -6.13
C ALA A 316 -22.00 -5.88 -5.02
N CYS A 317 -23.13 -6.53 -5.17
CA CYS A 317 -23.64 -7.52 -4.21
C CYS A 317 -22.76 -8.79 -4.15
N VAL A 318 -22.26 -9.27 -5.26
CA VAL A 318 -21.29 -10.39 -5.31
C VAL A 318 -20.00 -9.99 -4.58
N LEU A 319 -19.48 -8.79 -4.83
CA LEU A 319 -18.26 -8.28 -4.17
C LEU A 319 -18.42 -8.20 -2.64
N GLN A 320 -19.57 -7.72 -2.18
CA GLN A 320 -19.90 -7.66 -0.74
C GLN A 320 -20.04 -9.05 -0.09
N GLY A 321 -20.07 -10.12 -0.87
CA GLY A 321 -20.26 -11.47 -0.34
C GLY A 321 -21.64 -11.69 0.28
N LEU A 322 -22.65 -10.96 -0.17
CA LEU A 322 -24.01 -11.06 0.35
C LEU A 322 -24.78 -12.18 -0.36
N PRO A 323 -25.72 -12.85 0.34
CA PRO A 323 -26.54 -13.88 -0.28
C PRO A 323 -27.48 -13.29 -1.35
N PRO A 324 -27.82 -14.04 -2.42
CA PRO A 324 -28.70 -13.56 -3.49
C PRO A 324 -30.02 -12.98 -2.99
N SER A 325 -30.64 -13.60 -1.99
CA SER A 325 -31.90 -13.14 -1.39
C SER A 325 -31.84 -11.74 -0.75
N VAL A 326 -30.64 -11.27 -0.42
CA VAL A 326 -30.42 -9.89 0.06
C VAL A 326 -30.19 -8.96 -1.14
N CYS A 327 -29.53 -9.45 -2.18
CA CYS A 327 -29.24 -8.71 -3.40
C CYS A 327 -30.51 -8.42 -4.21
N ASP A 328 -31.38 -9.42 -4.38
CA ASP A 328 -32.64 -9.31 -5.14
C ASP A 328 -33.60 -8.27 -4.57
N ARG A 329 -33.58 -8.05 -3.25
CA ARG A 329 -34.41 -7.02 -2.61
C ARG A 329 -33.95 -5.59 -2.84
N ARG A 330 -32.84 -5.39 -3.54
CA ARG A 330 -32.23 -4.09 -3.82
C ARG A 330 -32.28 -3.69 -5.30
N ALA A 331 -32.63 -4.63 -6.16
CA ALA A 331 -32.88 -4.36 -7.58
C ALA A 331 -34.21 -3.65 -7.79
#